data_19e6879af7f7c373c0d9719bca32187f
#
_entry.id   19e6879af7f7c373c0d9719bca32187f
#
_cell.length_a   1.000
_cell.length_b   1.000
_cell.length_c   1.000
_cell.angle_alpha   90.00
_cell.angle_beta   90.00
_cell.angle_gamma   90.00
#
_symmetry.space_group_name_H-M   'P 1'
#
loop_
_entity.id
_entity.type
_entity.pdbx_description
1 polymer ?
#
loop_
_entity_poly.entity_id
_entity_poly.type
_entity_poly.pdbx_seq_one_letter_code
_entity_poly.pdbx_strand_id
1 'polypeptide(L)'
;MRFGRDTNKVVIGLVTNYDFGKIAPFLNSLAATAYQGCVVLYVNNLSGETLRAIQAYGVETRPAAGFLKRNMDQQLTRYLMYFDFLSEYPNALNFVMFTDVRDVIFQADPSSIAQSKTPGFHVFLESAHVTIDREGSNLRWLHDAYGQDAAAVIGAMPICCSGITIGDHAGMLAYTGMMIDEMRQQSGGMRIRGVDQGIHNFILWMRRPALAVIHQNADHVLTLGVGTEASYSIAEDVVTAAAGQIPPIVHQWDRHPELVNLVERKFGGKPSHAGAITDEKANQIVVGRVSVEGTRAGVAAFLVSLRQAGFVGKIMLGTSQDLTFDVSDLALRFNATLTALPPTRADAGFHRDLADLLRRLPKTAKVVCLDAGSTIFLNSPFRTRLSPLMCVAYGQRQRLGNFPKIMEALAKVTASHDVGGKFLPYPRFFMGYAADVLQAIEGINHILEAEPGWAAHMALEIAAVSHVIYRTLNPVAEVLPNFSFVANLCGLDDNVVSLDTSALFLDRHCSVVLESNRSIKLGAFIKGMIGKEMAV
;
A
#
# COMPACT_ATOMS: atom_id res chain seq x y z
N MET A 1 -16.15 -0.86 15.16
CA MET A 1 -15.59 -2.19 14.80
C MET A 1 -14.43 -1.97 13.85
N ARG A 2 -13.36 -2.75 13.90
CA ARG A 2 -12.17 -2.57 13.06
C ARG A 2 -11.80 -3.86 12.40
N PHE A 3 -11.43 -3.76 11.12
CA PHE A 3 -10.91 -4.86 10.35
C PHE A 3 -9.47 -5.23 10.79
N GLY A 4 -9.00 -6.41 10.40
CA GLY A 4 -7.60 -6.83 10.51
C GLY A 4 -7.24 -7.67 11.74
N ARG A 5 -8.22 -8.28 12.40
CA ARG A 5 -7.98 -9.22 13.52
C ARG A 5 -7.62 -10.62 13.03
N ASP A 6 -8.20 -11.05 11.92
CA ASP A 6 -7.89 -12.33 11.27
C ASP A 6 -7.06 -12.06 10.00
N THR A 7 -5.77 -12.29 10.07
CA THR A 7 -4.84 -12.04 8.97
C THR A 7 -4.88 -13.08 7.87
N ASN A 8 -5.64 -14.16 8.04
CA ASN A 8 -5.81 -15.20 7.03
C ASN A 8 -6.99 -14.93 6.08
N LYS A 9 -7.69 -13.82 6.27
CA LYS A 9 -8.83 -13.40 5.45
C LYS A 9 -8.61 -11.98 4.94
N VAL A 10 -8.86 -11.77 3.65
CA VAL A 10 -8.72 -10.45 3.04
C VAL A 10 -9.82 -10.13 2.04
N VAL A 11 -10.32 -8.90 2.09
CA VAL A 11 -11.15 -8.27 1.07
C VAL A 11 -10.31 -7.19 0.39
N ILE A 12 -10.21 -7.24 -0.94
CA ILE A 12 -9.37 -6.33 -1.73
C ILE A 12 -10.22 -5.62 -2.78
N GLY A 13 -10.06 -4.30 -2.88
CA GLY A 13 -10.74 -3.49 -3.89
C GLY A 13 -9.89 -2.33 -4.40
N LEU A 14 -10.37 -1.69 -5.48
CA LEU A 14 -9.78 -0.49 -6.07
C LEU A 14 -10.72 0.69 -5.90
N VAL A 15 -10.19 1.82 -5.42
CA VAL A 15 -10.93 3.07 -5.20
C VAL A 15 -10.20 4.22 -5.90
N THR A 16 -10.85 4.82 -6.90
CA THR A 16 -10.27 5.94 -7.66
C THR A 16 -11.28 7.06 -7.82
N ASN A 17 -10.86 8.30 -7.55
CA ASN A 17 -11.69 9.50 -7.72
C ASN A 17 -13.02 9.49 -6.93
N TYR A 18 -13.10 8.79 -5.80
CA TYR A 18 -14.30 8.74 -4.97
C TYR A 18 -14.15 9.65 -3.74
N ASP A 19 -15.25 10.28 -3.34
CA ASP A 19 -15.43 10.79 -2.00
C ASP A 19 -15.81 9.65 -1.02
N PHE A 20 -15.78 9.95 0.28
CA PHE A 20 -16.11 8.94 1.29
C PHE A 20 -17.55 8.48 1.22
N GLY A 21 -18.50 9.34 0.79
CA GLY A 21 -19.91 8.98 0.69
C GLY A 21 -20.16 7.79 -0.25
N LYS A 22 -19.35 7.66 -1.31
CA LYS A 22 -19.44 6.53 -2.25
C LYS A 22 -18.81 5.23 -1.71
N ILE A 23 -17.99 5.32 -0.67
CA ILE A 23 -17.26 4.18 -0.07
C ILE A 23 -17.93 3.76 1.24
N ALA A 24 -18.61 4.69 1.91
CA ALA A 24 -19.24 4.47 3.20
C ALA A 24 -20.20 3.27 3.22
N PRO A 25 -21.08 3.06 2.23
CA PRO A 25 -21.97 1.91 2.21
C PRO A 25 -21.21 0.57 2.27
N PHE A 26 -20.13 0.44 1.51
CA PHE A 26 -19.28 -0.74 1.51
C PHE A 26 -18.66 -0.99 2.89
N LEU A 27 -18.00 0.00 3.47
CA LEU A 27 -17.30 -0.15 4.74
C LEU A 27 -18.26 -0.32 5.92
N ASN A 28 -19.37 0.45 5.94
CA ASN A 28 -20.35 0.37 7.02
C ASN A 28 -21.09 -0.96 6.99
N SER A 29 -21.51 -1.44 5.83
CA SER A 29 -22.19 -2.73 5.72
C SER A 29 -21.27 -3.89 6.08
N LEU A 30 -20.02 -3.90 5.59
CA LEU A 30 -19.04 -4.93 5.96
C LEU A 30 -18.74 -4.93 7.47
N ALA A 31 -18.58 -3.76 8.07
CA ALA A 31 -18.37 -3.64 9.50
C ALA A 31 -19.58 -4.14 10.31
N ALA A 32 -20.80 -3.97 9.81
CA ALA A 32 -22.02 -4.45 10.46
C ALA A 32 -22.12 -5.99 10.48
N THR A 33 -21.45 -6.70 9.56
CA THR A 33 -21.43 -8.18 9.55
C THR A 33 -20.50 -8.80 10.57
N ALA A 34 -19.78 -8.01 11.35
CA ALA A 34 -18.73 -8.45 12.27
C ALA A 34 -17.53 -9.16 11.58
N TYR A 35 -17.31 -8.93 10.29
CA TYR A 35 -16.14 -9.41 9.56
C TYR A 35 -14.84 -9.03 10.29
N GLN A 36 -13.97 -10.00 10.53
CA GLN A 36 -12.72 -9.82 11.29
C GLN A 36 -11.47 -9.79 10.41
N GLY A 37 -11.58 -10.11 9.12
CA GLY A 37 -10.46 -10.15 8.19
C GLY A 37 -9.87 -8.78 7.87
N CYS A 38 -8.78 -8.78 7.13
CA CYS A 38 -8.18 -7.57 6.58
C CYS A 38 -9.03 -6.99 5.45
N VAL A 39 -9.03 -5.66 5.33
CA VAL A 39 -9.54 -4.95 4.15
C VAL A 39 -8.40 -4.14 3.56
N VAL A 40 -8.11 -4.37 2.29
CA VAL A 40 -7.05 -3.69 1.55
C VAL A 40 -7.67 -2.94 0.39
N LEU A 41 -7.53 -1.63 0.36
CA LEU A 41 -8.00 -0.81 -0.74
C LEU A 41 -6.82 -0.16 -1.46
N TYR A 42 -6.68 -0.48 -2.74
CA TYR A 42 -5.82 0.28 -3.63
C TYR A 42 -6.49 1.62 -3.93
N VAL A 43 -5.77 2.71 -3.71
CA VAL A 43 -6.36 4.06 -3.75
C VAL A 43 -5.60 4.96 -4.75
N ASN A 44 -6.36 5.77 -5.48
CA ASN A 44 -5.80 6.79 -6.36
C ASN A 44 -6.70 8.03 -6.39
N ASN A 45 -6.07 9.21 -6.32
CA ASN A 45 -6.73 10.51 -6.39
C ASN A 45 -7.92 10.64 -5.40
N LEU A 46 -7.65 10.39 -4.12
CA LEU A 46 -8.59 10.62 -3.03
C LEU A 46 -8.17 11.84 -2.22
N SER A 47 -9.15 12.57 -1.68
CA SER A 47 -8.87 13.64 -0.73
C SER A 47 -8.27 13.09 0.57
N GLY A 48 -7.48 13.89 1.27
CA GLY A 48 -6.93 13.49 2.57
C GLY A 48 -8.03 13.20 3.61
N GLU A 49 -9.20 13.84 3.51
CA GLU A 49 -10.36 13.55 4.36
C GLU A 49 -10.92 12.16 4.08
N THR A 50 -11.14 11.83 2.80
CA THR A 50 -11.61 10.50 2.38
C THR A 50 -10.65 9.41 2.84
N LEU A 51 -9.35 9.63 2.67
CA LEU A 51 -8.33 8.67 3.06
C LEU A 51 -8.34 8.41 4.57
N ARG A 52 -8.41 9.47 5.39
CA ARG A 52 -8.53 9.34 6.84
C ARG A 52 -9.81 8.61 7.25
N ALA A 53 -10.93 8.91 6.61
CA ALA A 53 -12.21 8.25 6.89
C ALA A 53 -12.15 6.74 6.61
N ILE A 54 -11.57 6.31 5.48
CA ILE A 54 -11.34 4.89 5.16
C ILE A 54 -10.47 4.22 6.22
N GLN A 55 -9.37 4.84 6.59
CA GLN A 55 -8.40 4.28 7.53
C GLN A 55 -8.93 4.19 8.97
N ALA A 56 -9.94 4.99 9.32
CA ALA A 56 -10.63 4.89 10.61
C ALA A 56 -11.29 3.51 10.85
N TYR A 57 -11.60 2.78 9.77
CA TYR A 57 -12.09 1.39 9.86
C TYR A 57 -10.99 0.35 10.06
N GLY A 58 -9.73 0.72 10.07
CA GLY A 58 -8.60 -0.23 10.08
C GLY A 58 -8.26 -0.78 8.70
N VAL A 59 -8.75 -0.14 7.64
CA VAL A 59 -8.44 -0.51 6.25
C VAL A 59 -6.97 -0.21 5.95
N GLU A 60 -6.26 -1.18 5.37
CA GLU A 60 -4.97 -0.96 4.74
C GLU A 60 -5.18 -0.26 3.40
N THR A 61 -4.56 0.90 3.20
CA THR A 61 -4.61 1.60 1.91
C THR A 61 -3.28 1.46 1.19
N ARG A 62 -3.32 1.08 -0.09
CA ARG A 62 -2.15 0.94 -0.97
C ARG A 62 -2.26 1.90 -2.15
N PRO A 63 -1.19 2.59 -2.57
CA PRO A 63 -1.24 3.46 -3.74
C PRO A 63 -1.44 2.64 -5.01
N ALA A 64 -2.43 3.03 -5.84
CA ALA A 64 -2.66 2.42 -7.14
C ALA A 64 -1.83 3.06 -8.27
N ALA A 65 -1.25 4.24 -8.05
CA ALA A 65 -0.62 5.06 -9.09
C ALA A 65 0.49 4.32 -9.86
N GLY A 66 1.26 3.44 -9.20
CA GLY A 66 2.32 2.65 -9.83
C GLY A 66 1.82 1.60 -10.84
N PHE A 67 0.56 1.22 -10.77
CA PHE A 67 -0.07 0.23 -11.65
C PHE A 67 -0.88 0.87 -12.78
N LEU A 68 -1.43 2.09 -12.54
CA LEU A 68 -2.31 2.77 -13.49
C LEU A 68 -1.53 3.22 -14.72
N LYS A 69 -1.71 2.52 -15.84
CA LYS A 69 -1.08 2.84 -17.13
C LYS A 69 -2.04 3.65 -18.00
N ARG A 70 -1.51 4.63 -18.75
CA ARG A 70 -2.31 5.44 -19.69
C ARG A 70 -3.01 4.63 -20.77
N ASN A 71 -2.54 3.43 -21.03
CA ASN A 71 -2.97 2.56 -22.12
C ASN A 71 -3.88 1.42 -21.65
N MET A 72 -4.27 1.40 -20.38
CA MET A 72 -5.07 0.33 -19.81
C MET A 72 -6.21 0.89 -18.98
N ASP A 73 -7.39 0.31 -19.10
CA ASP A 73 -8.52 0.64 -18.24
C ASP A 73 -8.22 0.28 -16.77
N GLN A 74 -8.76 1.07 -15.85
CA GLN A 74 -8.54 0.87 -14.42
C GLN A 74 -9.08 -0.47 -13.92
N GLN A 75 -10.17 -0.95 -14.52
CA GLN A 75 -10.77 -2.24 -14.17
C GLN A 75 -9.86 -3.42 -14.54
N LEU A 76 -9.11 -3.32 -15.64
CA LEU A 76 -8.08 -4.30 -15.99
C LEU A 76 -6.86 -4.18 -15.07
N THR A 77 -6.43 -2.96 -14.78
CA THR A 77 -5.23 -2.71 -13.98
C THR A 77 -5.33 -3.29 -12.56
N ARG A 78 -6.54 -3.43 -11.99
CA ARG A 78 -6.75 -4.02 -10.67
C ARG A 78 -6.20 -5.44 -10.54
N TYR A 79 -6.22 -6.24 -11.61
CA TYR A 79 -5.70 -7.61 -11.56
C TYR A 79 -4.18 -7.66 -11.39
N LEU A 80 -3.45 -6.68 -11.90
CA LEU A 80 -2.01 -6.54 -11.63
C LEU A 80 -1.76 -6.25 -10.15
N MET A 81 -2.57 -5.37 -9.54
CA MET A 81 -2.48 -5.04 -8.11
C MET A 81 -2.82 -6.25 -7.24
N TYR A 82 -3.84 -7.01 -7.60
CA TYR A 82 -4.28 -8.18 -6.86
C TYR A 82 -3.26 -9.33 -6.93
N PHE A 83 -2.69 -9.55 -8.10
CA PHE A 83 -1.62 -10.54 -8.28
C PHE A 83 -0.36 -10.17 -7.47
N ASP A 84 0.04 -8.91 -7.50
CA ASP A 84 1.17 -8.40 -6.74
C ASP A 84 0.95 -8.59 -5.23
N PHE A 85 -0.26 -8.22 -4.75
CA PHE A 85 -0.64 -8.43 -3.36
C PHE A 85 -0.55 -9.91 -2.96
N LEU A 86 -1.17 -10.80 -3.72
CA LEU A 86 -1.18 -12.23 -3.41
C LEU A 86 0.22 -12.83 -3.45
N SER A 87 1.08 -12.37 -4.36
CA SER A 87 2.46 -12.84 -4.45
C SER A 87 3.32 -12.49 -3.23
N GLU A 88 2.92 -11.47 -2.46
CA GLU A 88 3.57 -11.09 -1.20
C GLU A 88 3.22 -12.02 -0.02
N TYR A 89 2.13 -12.79 -0.12
CA TYR A 89 1.62 -13.65 0.96
C TYR A 89 1.71 -15.14 0.58
N PRO A 90 2.88 -15.75 0.62
CA PRO A 90 3.01 -17.17 0.30
C PRO A 90 2.26 -18.02 1.36
N ASN A 91 1.20 -18.69 0.94
CA ASN A 91 0.54 -19.82 1.64
C ASN A 91 -0.34 -19.53 2.87
N ALA A 92 -0.80 -18.32 3.12
CA ALA A 92 -1.46 -18.04 4.40
C ALA A 92 -2.94 -17.60 4.32
N LEU A 93 -3.47 -17.29 3.15
CA LEU A 93 -4.83 -16.74 3.07
C LEU A 93 -5.85 -17.87 2.82
N ASN A 94 -6.76 -18.07 3.77
CA ASN A 94 -7.86 -19.02 3.64
C ASN A 94 -9.07 -18.42 2.92
N PHE A 95 -9.14 -17.09 2.89
CA PHE A 95 -10.19 -16.35 2.22
C PHE A 95 -9.63 -15.11 1.56
N VAL A 96 -9.86 -14.97 0.26
CA VAL A 96 -9.55 -13.81 -0.55
C VAL A 96 -10.80 -13.42 -1.31
N MET A 97 -11.20 -12.16 -1.24
CA MET A 97 -12.30 -11.61 -2.02
C MET A 97 -11.80 -10.40 -2.81
N PHE A 98 -11.94 -10.43 -4.13
CA PHE A 98 -11.84 -9.26 -4.98
C PHE A 98 -13.22 -8.68 -5.18
N THR A 99 -13.36 -7.35 -5.07
CA THR A 99 -14.68 -6.74 -5.13
C THR A 99 -14.65 -5.32 -5.68
N ASP A 100 -15.70 -4.95 -6.38
CA ASP A 100 -16.05 -3.55 -6.57
C ASP A 100 -16.38 -2.92 -5.22
N VAL A 101 -16.14 -1.62 -5.08
CA VAL A 101 -16.28 -0.95 -3.76
C VAL A 101 -17.49 -0.02 -3.71
N ARG A 102 -17.84 0.59 -4.85
CA ARG A 102 -18.88 1.63 -4.87
C ARG A 102 -20.29 1.07 -4.70
N ASP A 103 -20.56 -0.07 -5.32
CA ASP A 103 -21.90 -0.62 -5.53
C ASP A 103 -22.08 -2.02 -4.93
N VAL A 104 -21.30 -2.32 -3.89
CA VAL A 104 -21.39 -3.57 -3.10
C VAL A 104 -21.73 -3.24 -1.66
N ILE A 105 -22.70 -3.98 -1.10
CA ILE A 105 -23.01 -3.99 0.33
C ILE A 105 -23.05 -5.43 0.86
N PHE A 106 -22.89 -5.58 2.16
CA PHE A 106 -22.84 -6.87 2.85
C PHE A 106 -24.01 -7.00 3.82
N GLN A 107 -24.67 -8.15 3.81
CA GLN A 107 -25.72 -8.52 4.74
C GLN A 107 -25.28 -9.59 5.73
N ALA A 108 -24.21 -10.34 5.40
CA ALA A 108 -23.55 -11.31 6.28
C ALA A 108 -22.04 -11.32 6.03
N ASP A 109 -21.27 -11.96 6.91
CA ASP A 109 -19.81 -12.11 6.75
C ASP A 109 -19.50 -12.86 5.45
N PRO A 110 -18.83 -12.21 4.47
CA PRO A 110 -18.54 -12.82 3.18
C PRO A 110 -17.59 -14.02 3.28
N SER A 111 -16.82 -14.14 4.36
CA SER A 111 -15.90 -15.27 4.53
C SER A 111 -16.63 -16.60 4.77
N SER A 112 -17.92 -16.58 5.07
CA SER A 112 -18.74 -17.77 5.17
C SER A 112 -18.89 -18.54 3.85
N ILE A 113 -18.74 -17.84 2.71
CA ILE A 113 -18.85 -18.41 1.36
C ILE A 113 -17.68 -19.37 1.07
N ALA A 114 -16.47 -19.03 1.49
CA ALA A 114 -15.27 -19.88 1.28
C ALA A 114 -15.13 -21.03 2.27
N GLN A 115 -16.04 -21.17 3.22
CA GLN A 115 -16.07 -22.34 4.11
C GLN A 115 -16.57 -23.61 3.40
N SER A 116 -17.07 -23.52 2.17
CA SER A 116 -17.26 -24.67 1.31
C SER A 116 -15.87 -25.30 1.04
N LYS A 117 -15.72 -26.58 1.34
CA LYS A 117 -14.44 -27.33 1.30
C LYS A 117 -13.82 -27.51 -0.09
N THR A 118 -14.25 -26.74 -1.09
CA THR A 118 -13.76 -26.84 -2.47
C THR A 118 -12.68 -25.80 -2.68
N PRO A 119 -11.40 -26.21 -2.78
CA PRO A 119 -10.31 -25.28 -3.13
C PRO A 119 -10.57 -24.67 -4.52
N GLY A 120 -10.16 -23.42 -4.68
CA GLY A 120 -10.25 -22.72 -5.97
C GLY A 120 -10.82 -21.32 -5.85
N PHE A 121 -11.46 -20.87 -6.93
CA PHE A 121 -12.11 -19.56 -6.96
C PHE A 121 -13.58 -19.68 -7.37
N HIS A 122 -14.40 -18.87 -6.73
CA HIS A 122 -15.85 -18.82 -6.86
C HIS A 122 -16.25 -17.58 -7.63
N VAL A 123 -17.09 -17.75 -8.64
CA VAL A 123 -17.65 -16.71 -9.49
C VAL A 123 -19.17 -16.79 -9.52
N PHE A 124 -19.84 -15.71 -9.82
CA PHE A 124 -21.28 -15.55 -9.63
C PHE A 124 -21.95 -15.11 -10.93
N LEU A 125 -22.98 -15.81 -11.35
CA LEU A 125 -23.78 -15.41 -12.51
C LEU A 125 -24.56 -14.12 -12.21
N GLU A 126 -24.69 -13.26 -13.19
CA GLU A 126 -25.59 -12.08 -13.09
C GLU A 126 -27.06 -12.48 -13.31
N SER A 127 -27.28 -13.47 -14.18
CA SER A 127 -28.61 -14.05 -14.45
C SER A 127 -28.44 -15.45 -15.04
N ALA A 128 -29.33 -16.36 -14.65
CA ALA A 128 -29.41 -17.69 -15.27
C ALA A 128 -30.09 -17.67 -16.65
N HIS A 129 -30.81 -16.57 -16.98
CA HIS A 129 -31.68 -16.47 -18.15
C HIS A 129 -31.19 -15.52 -19.22
N VAL A 130 -30.25 -14.63 -18.88
CA VAL A 130 -29.67 -13.67 -19.83
C VAL A 130 -28.28 -14.14 -20.23
N THR A 131 -28.11 -14.38 -21.54
CA THR A 131 -26.86 -14.80 -22.15
C THR A 131 -26.05 -13.62 -22.65
N ILE A 132 -24.76 -13.82 -22.87
CA ILE A 132 -23.83 -12.79 -23.32
C ILE A 132 -24.32 -12.13 -24.61
N ASP A 133 -24.84 -12.90 -25.57
CA ASP A 133 -25.33 -12.43 -26.89
C ASP A 133 -26.65 -11.66 -26.79
N ARG A 134 -27.37 -11.78 -25.67
CA ARG A 134 -28.64 -11.07 -25.43
C ARG A 134 -28.48 -9.78 -24.63
N GLU A 135 -27.28 -9.52 -24.11
CA GLU A 135 -26.97 -8.29 -23.39
C GLU A 135 -25.89 -7.50 -24.13
N GLY A 136 -26.28 -6.33 -24.67
CA GLY A 136 -25.49 -5.58 -25.64
C GLY A 136 -24.14 -5.09 -25.12
N SER A 137 -23.99 -4.80 -23.83
CA SER A 137 -22.72 -4.39 -23.25
C SER A 137 -21.74 -5.58 -23.12
N ASN A 138 -22.23 -6.70 -22.62
CA ASN A 138 -21.41 -7.92 -22.47
C ASN A 138 -20.96 -8.48 -23.81
N LEU A 139 -21.87 -8.50 -24.81
CA LEU A 139 -21.53 -8.89 -26.17
C LEU A 139 -20.45 -7.97 -26.76
N ARG A 140 -20.59 -6.66 -26.60
CA ARG A 140 -19.62 -5.69 -27.07
C ARG A 140 -18.25 -5.86 -26.37
N TRP A 141 -18.22 -6.00 -25.04
CA TRP A 141 -16.97 -6.21 -24.29
C TRP A 141 -16.24 -7.49 -24.69
N LEU A 142 -16.98 -8.54 -25.01
CA LEU A 142 -16.42 -9.77 -25.55
C LEU A 142 -15.86 -9.55 -26.98
N HIS A 143 -16.58 -8.83 -27.85
CA HIS A 143 -16.10 -8.46 -29.19
C HIS A 143 -14.85 -7.58 -29.13
N ASP A 144 -14.84 -6.61 -28.23
CA ASP A 144 -13.71 -5.69 -28.05
C ASP A 144 -12.45 -6.43 -27.60
N ALA A 145 -12.61 -7.49 -26.80
CA ALA A 145 -11.50 -8.33 -26.35
C ALA A 145 -11.05 -9.37 -27.40
N TYR A 146 -11.98 -10.09 -28.02
CA TYR A 146 -11.65 -11.32 -28.77
C TYR A 146 -12.23 -11.36 -30.21
N GLY A 147 -12.96 -10.34 -30.61
CA GLY A 147 -13.62 -10.32 -31.92
C GLY A 147 -14.90 -11.15 -31.98
N GLN A 148 -15.48 -11.24 -33.18
CA GLN A 148 -16.79 -11.87 -33.42
C GLN A 148 -16.76 -13.39 -33.24
N ASP A 149 -15.65 -14.03 -33.52
CA ASP A 149 -15.53 -15.50 -33.45
C ASP A 149 -15.72 -16.02 -32.01
N ALA A 150 -15.19 -15.30 -31.02
CA ALA A 150 -15.40 -15.67 -29.61
C ALA A 150 -16.87 -15.58 -29.22
N ALA A 151 -17.58 -14.55 -29.67
CA ALA A 151 -19.01 -14.40 -29.42
C ALA A 151 -19.84 -15.48 -30.09
N ALA A 152 -19.47 -15.96 -31.26
CA ALA A 152 -20.13 -17.10 -31.90
C ALA A 152 -20.02 -18.41 -31.07
N VAL A 153 -18.96 -18.56 -30.28
CA VAL A 153 -18.71 -19.76 -29.47
C VAL A 153 -19.36 -19.69 -28.08
N ILE A 154 -19.21 -18.55 -27.38
CA ILE A 154 -19.67 -18.43 -25.99
C ILE A 154 -20.82 -17.43 -25.78
N GLY A 155 -21.35 -16.85 -26.85
CA GLY A 155 -22.43 -15.88 -26.76
C GLY A 155 -23.68 -16.43 -26.06
N ALA A 156 -24.02 -17.70 -26.27
CA ALA A 156 -25.14 -18.37 -25.63
C ALA A 156 -24.90 -18.77 -24.16
N MET A 157 -23.72 -18.47 -23.62
CA MET A 157 -23.42 -18.77 -22.21
C MET A 157 -23.95 -17.66 -21.28
N PRO A 158 -24.32 -18.00 -20.03
CA PRO A 158 -24.74 -17.00 -19.06
C PRO A 158 -23.64 -16.02 -18.73
N ILE A 159 -24.02 -14.79 -18.32
CA ILE A 159 -23.10 -13.74 -17.93
C ILE A 159 -22.59 -14.01 -16.52
N CYS A 160 -21.27 -14.10 -16.35
CA CYS A 160 -20.60 -14.11 -15.06
C CYS A 160 -20.05 -12.70 -14.73
N CYS A 161 -20.28 -12.25 -13.50
CA CYS A 161 -19.86 -10.92 -13.07
C CYS A 161 -18.38 -10.89 -12.67
N SER A 162 -17.61 -9.96 -13.24
CA SER A 162 -16.20 -9.73 -12.87
C SER A 162 -16.02 -8.87 -11.62
N GLY A 163 -17.09 -8.25 -11.12
CA GLY A 163 -17.05 -7.32 -9.98
C GLY A 163 -16.83 -7.98 -8.63
N ILE A 164 -17.09 -9.29 -8.50
CA ILE A 164 -16.88 -10.06 -7.29
C ILE A 164 -16.32 -11.45 -7.63
N THR A 165 -15.18 -11.77 -7.03
CA THR A 165 -14.57 -13.11 -7.11
C THR A 165 -14.02 -13.47 -5.74
N ILE A 166 -14.27 -14.69 -5.27
CA ILE A 166 -13.89 -15.16 -3.93
C ILE A 166 -13.12 -16.47 -4.08
N GLY A 167 -12.17 -16.75 -3.20
CA GLY A 167 -11.47 -18.04 -3.23
C GLY A 167 -10.45 -18.19 -2.13
N ASP A 168 -9.73 -19.29 -2.16
CA ASP A 168 -8.49 -19.44 -1.40
C ASP A 168 -7.31 -18.74 -2.11
N HIS A 169 -6.18 -18.68 -1.43
CA HIS A 169 -5.00 -18.01 -1.97
C HIS A 169 -4.56 -18.57 -3.34
N ALA A 170 -4.48 -19.89 -3.45
CA ALA A 170 -3.98 -20.55 -4.67
C ALA A 170 -4.96 -20.37 -5.85
N GLY A 171 -6.25 -20.50 -5.61
CA GLY A 171 -7.29 -20.29 -6.61
C GLY A 171 -7.32 -18.86 -7.12
N MET A 172 -7.21 -17.88 -6.22
CA MET A 172 -7.24 -16.46 -6.59
C MET A 172 -5.94 -16.01 -7.27
N LEU A 173 -4.80 -16.58 -6.89
CA LEU A 173 -3.52 -16.34 -7.58
C LEU A 173 -3.57 -16.92 -9.01
N ALA A 174 -4.10 -18.14 -9.16
CA ALA A 174 -4.28 -18.74 -10.49
C ALA A 174 -5.25 -17.93 -11.36
N TYR A 175 -6.37 -17.48 -10.79
CA TYR A 175 -7.35 -16.64 -11.49
C TYR A 175 -6.73 -15.31 -11.96
N THR A 176 -6.03 -14.59 -11.10
CA THR A 176 -5.36 -13.33 -11.49
C THR A 176 -4.26 -13.56 -12.53
N GLY A 177 -3.54 -14.67 -12.45
CA GLY A 177 -2.57 -15.08 -13.47
C GLY A 177 -3.23 -15.26 -14.84
N MET A 178 -4.36 -15.98 -14.91
CA MET A 178 -5.13 -16.16 -16.15
C MET A 178 -5.63 -14.82 -16.70
N MET A 179 -6.17 -13.94 -15.86
CA MET A 179 -6.59 -12.59 -16.30
C MET A 179 -5.43 -11.81 -16.91
N ILE A 180 -4.26 -11.82 -16.28
CA ILE A 180 -3.07 -11.13 -16.75
C ILE A 180 -2.56 -11.74 -18.07
N ASP A 181 -2.57 -13.04 -18.21
CA ASP A 181 -2.12 -13.72 -19.42
C ASP A 181 -3.04 -13.43 -20.60
N GLU A 182 -4.36 -13.42 -20.39
CA GLU A 182 -5.32 -12.99 -21.42
C GLU A 182 -5.12 -11.51 -21.79
N MET A 183 -4.95 -10.63 -20.79
CA MET A 183 -4.65 -9.21 -21.05
C MET A 183 -3.40 -8.99 -21.89
N ARG A 184 -2.35 -9.80 -21.72
CA ARG A 184 -1.11 -9.71 -22.51
C ARG A 184 -1.32 -10.09 -23.98
N GLN A 185 -2.31 -10.91 -24.27
CA GLN A 185 -2.62 -11.33 -25.63
C GLN A 185 -3.47 -10.30 -26.39
N GLN A 186 -4.05 -9.32 -25.69
CA GLN A 186 -4.89 -8.30 -26.30
C GLN A 186 -4.05 -7.17 -26.90
N SER A 187 -4.20 -6.93 -28.20
CA SER A 187 -3.44 -5.89 -28.90
C SER A 187 -4.11 -4.51 -28.97
N GLY A 188 -5.40 -4.39 -28.68
CA GLY A 188 -6.15 -3.14 -28.90
C GLY A 188 -7.23 -2.78 -27.88
N GLY A 189 -7.83 -3.76 -27.21
CA GLY A 189 -9.02 -3.56 -26.35
C GLY A 189 -8.75 -3.03 -24.94
N MET A 190 -7.50 -2.87 -24.54
CA MET A 190 -7.07 -2.60 -23.17
C MET A 190 -7.53 -1.24 -22.58
N ARG A 191 -8.02 -0.33 -23.43
CA ARG A 191 -8.53 1.00 -23.03
C ARG A 191 -10.04 1.05 -22.84
N ILE A 192 -10.73 -0.02 -23.20
CA ILE A 192 -12.19 -0.03 -23.25
C ILE A 192 -12.70 -0.47 -21.87
N ARG A 193 -13.56 0.36 -21.28
CA ARG A 193 -14.20 0.06 -20.01
C ARG A 193 -15.12 -1.15 -20.15
N GLY A 194 -15.03 -2.09 -19.20
CA GLY A 194 -15.83 -3.30 -19.17
C GLY A 194 -15.20 -4.50 -19.87
N VAL A 195 -14.09 -4.33 -20.60
CA VAL A 195 -13.37 -5.43 -21.27
C VAL A 195 -12.90 -6.48 -20.27
N ASP A 196 -12.65 -6.11 -19.01
CA ASP A 196 -12.35 -7.06 -17.94
C ASP A 196 -13.45 -8.11 -17.76
N GLN A 197 -14.72 -7.76 -17.90
CA GLN A 197 -15.82 -8.71 -17.86
C GLN A 197 -15.86 -9.60 -19.12
N GLY A 198 -15.52 -9.07 -20.29
CA GLY A 198 -15.34 -9.87 -21.50
C GLY A 198 -14.25 -10.92 -21.35
N ILE A 199 -13.09 -10.54 -20.81
CA ILE A 199 -11.98 -11.46 -20.51
C ILE A 199 -12.37 -12.48 -19.44
N HIS A 200 -13.02 -12.05 -18.37
CA HIS A 200 -13.50 -12.93 -17.31
C HIS A 200 -14.42 -14.04 -17.87
N ASN A 201 -15.43 -13.66 -18.65
CA ASN A 201 -16.34 -14.63 -19.27
C ASN A 201 -15.62 -15.55 -20.27
N PHE A 202 -14.66 -15.03 -21.05
CA PHE A 202 -13.87 -15.85 -21.93
C PHE A 202 -13.06 -16.92 -21.18
N ILE A 203 -12.40 -16.55 -20.09
CA ILE A 203 -11.67 -17.50 -19.23
C ILE A 203 -12.62 -18.60 -18.73
N LEU A 204 -13.78 -18.24 -18.22
CA LEU A 204 -14.71 -19.19 -17.63
C LEU A 204 -15.29 -20.16 -18.67
N TRP A 205 -15.73 -19.66 -19.80
CA TRP A 205 -16.47 -20.46 -20.78
C TRP A 205 -15.60 -21.11 -21.86
N MET A 206 -14.47 -20.48 -22.21
CA MET A 206 -13.53 -21.04 -23.20
C MET A 206 -12.43 -21.87 -22.54
N ARG A 207 -11.76 -21.32 -21.50
CA ARG A 207 -10.65 -22.00 -20.84
C ARG A 207 -11.13 -23.06 -19.83
N ARG A 208 -12.32 -22.86 -19.25
CA ARG A 208 -12.98 -23.79 -18.31
C ARG A 208 -12.03 -24.26 -17.21
N PRO A 209 -11.44 -23.35 -16.42
CA PRO A 209 -10.45 -23.74 -15.42
C PRO A 209 -11.06 -24.66 -14.38
N ALA A 210 -10.40 -25.79 -14.09
CA ALA A 210 -10.87 -26.80 -13.14
C ALA A 210 -11.05 -26.27 -11.70
N LEU A 211 -10.40 -25.15 -11.38
CA LEU A 211 -10.50 -24.48 -10.07
C LEU A 211 -11.69 -23.51 -9.98
N ALA A 212 -12.44 -23.29 -11.04
CA ALA A 212 -13.59 -22.38 -11.04
C ALA A 212 -14.85 -23.07 -10.53
N VAL A 213 -15.50 -22.47 -9.53
CA VAL A 213 -16.81 -22.86 -9.03
C VAL A 213 -17.80 -21.76 -9.40
N ILE A 214 -18.80 -22.10 -10.23
CA ILE A 214 -19.79 -21.13 -10.73
C ILE A 214 -21.07 -21.26 -9.91
N HIS A 215 -21.51 -20.15 -9.30
CA HIS A 215 -22.73 -20.05 -8.51
C HIS A 215 -23.85 -19.35 -9.28
N GLN A 216 -25.09 -19.72 -8.98
CA GLN A 216 -26.24 -19.00 -9.49
C GLN A 216 -26.34 -17.60 -8.87
N ASN A 217 -27.03 -16.67 -9.54
CA ASN A 217 -27.36 -15.39 -8.94
C ASN A 217 -28.20 -15.61 -7.68
N ALA A 218 -27.87 -14.88 -6.61
CA ALA A 218 -28.48 -14.94 -5.30
C ALA A 218 -28.12 -16.13 -4.40
N ASP A 219 -27.37 -17.14 -4.84
CA ASP A 219 -26.87 -18.17 -3.92
C ASP A 219 -26.03 -17.57 -2.80
N HIS A 220 -25.10 -16.67 -3.15
CA HIS A 220 -24.25 -15.96 -2.22
C HIS A 220 -24.12 -14.46 -2.54
N VAL A 221 -24.19 -14.13 -3.81
CA VAL A 221 -24.14 -12.77 -4.33
C VAL A 221 -25.39 -12.52 -5.16
N LEU A 222 -26.17 -11.51 -4.79
CA LEU A 222 -27.26 -11.00 -5.59
C LEU A 222 -26.74 -9.85 -6.44
N THR A 223 -26.53 -10.09 -7.73
CA THR A 223 -26.14 -9.06 -8.70
C THR A 223 -27.37 -8.51 -9.39
N LEU A 224 -27.55 -7.20 -9.34
CA LEU A 224 -28.77 -6.49 -9.77
C LEU A 224 -28.62 -5.73 -11.10
N GLY A 225 -27.64 -6.10 -11.92
CA GLY A 225 -27.32 -5.37 -13.16
C GLY A 225 -28.13 -5.77 -14.38
N VAL A 226 -28.39 -7.05 -14.53
CA VAL A 226 -28.94 -7.61 -15.77
C VAL A 226 -30.10 -8.55 -15.46
N GLY A 227 -31.24 -8.34 -16.14
CA GLY A 227 -32.39 -9.25 -16.07
C GLY A 227 -33.02 -9.38 -14.68
N THR A 228 -32.92 -8.37 -13.85
CA THR A 228 -33.24 -8.44 -12.42
C THR A 228 -34.59 -7.80 -12.04
N GLU A 229 -35.42 -7.47 -12.99
CA GLU A 229 -36.77 -6.98 -12.69
C GLU A 229 -37.50 -8.00 -11.81
N ALA A 230 -37.98 -7.56 -10.65
CA ALA A 230 -38.67 -8.37 -9.64
C ALA A 230 -37.83 -9.50 -9.00
N SER A 231 -36.52 -9.46 -9.02
CA SER A 231 -35.66 -10.53 -8.46
C SER A 231 -35.39 -10.41 -6.97
N TYR A 232 -35.91 -9.38 -6.28
CA TYR A 232 -35.72 -9.18 -4.85
C TYR A 232 -36.89 -8.48 -4.18
N SER A 233 -36.93 -8.54 -2.86
CA SER A 233 -37.82 -7.75 -1.99
C SER A 233 -37.00 -7.13 -0.85
N ILE A 234 -37.57 -6.09 -0.23
CA ILE A 234 -36.99 -5.43 0.94
C ILE A 234 -37.98 -5.59 2.10
N ALA A 235 -37.55 -6.23 3.17
CA ALA A 235 -38.31 -6.36 4.41
C ALA A 235 -37.38 -6.12 5.60
N GLU A 236 -37.79 -5.28 6.55
CA GLU A 236 -37.01 -4.97 7.76
C GLU A 236 -35.57 -4.54 7.46
N ASP A 237 -35.36 -3.72 6.43
CA ASP A 237 -34.07 -3.26 5.96
C ASP A 237 -33.13 -4.40 5.48
N VAL A 238 -33.65 -5.54 5.08
CA VAL A 238 -32.95 -6.68 4.51
C VAL A 238 -33.39 -6.91 3.08
N VAL A 239 -32.43 -7.14 2.19
CA VAL A 239 -32.68 -7.49 0.79
C VAL A 239 -32.77 -9.01 0.70
N THR A 240 -33.93 -9.50 0.25
CA THR A 240 -34.24 -10.92 0.08
C THR A 240 -34.41 -11.22 -1.39
N ALA A 241 -33.75 -12.22 -1.91
CA ALA A 241 -33.94 -12.68 -3.29
C ALA A 241 -35.34 -13.29 -3.51
N ALA A 242 -35.79 -13.38 -4.78
CA ALA A 242 -37.12 -13.86 -5.13
C ALA A 242 -37.48 -15.24 -4.56
N ALA A 243 -36.50 -16.13 -4.41
CA ALA A 243 -36.67 -17.44 -3.82
C ALA A 243 -36.60 -17.45 -2.27
N GLY A 244 -36.58 -16.31 -1.61
CA GLY A 244 -36.59 -16.13 -0.15
C GLY A 244 -35.22 -16.20 0.51
N GLN A 245 -34.13 -16.37 -0.23
CA GLN A 245 -32.76 -16.34 0.33
C GLN A 245 -32.36 -14.92 0.69
N ILE A 246 -31.58 -14.79 1.77
CA ILE A 246 -30.87 -13.55 2.12
C ILE A 246 -29.42 -13.68 1.65
N PRO A 247 -29.04 -13.13 0.50
CA PRO A 247 -27.68 -13.24 0.00
C PRO A 247 -26.71 -12.47 0.92
N PRO A 248 -25.56 -13.03 1.28
CA PRO A 248 -24.54 -12.34 2.05
C PRO A 248 -24.06 -11.04 1.43
N ILE A 249 -24.10 -10.93 0.10
CA ILE A 249 -23.60 -9.79 -0.67
C ILE A 249 -24.66 -9.34 -1.66
N VAL A 250 -24.89 -8.02 -1.75
CA VAL A 250 -25.71 -7.39 -2.78
C VAL A 250 -24.83 -6.46 -3.62
N HIS A 251 -24.80 -6.70 -4.93
CA HIS A 251 -23.98 -6.00 -5.89
C HIS A 251 -24.81 -5.22 -6.89
N GLN A 252 -24.33 -4.04 -7.31
CA GLN A 252 -24.99 -3.11 -8.24
C GLN A 252 -26.34 -2.58 -7.71
N TRP A 253 -26.44 -2.42 -6.38
CA TRP A 253 -27.61 -1.87 -5.71
C TRP A 253 -27.93 -0.43 -6.14
N ASP A 254 -26.92 0.31 -6.59
CA ASP A 254 -27.04 1.71 -7.00
C ASP A 254 -27.86 1.92 -8.30
N ARG A 255 -28.26 0.84 -8.96
CA ARG A 255 -29.15 0.86 -10.14
C ARG A 255 -30.64 0.85 -9.77
N HIS A 256 -30.98 0.65 -8.51
CA HIS A 256 -32.35 0.52 -8.02
C HIS A 256 -32.67 1.61 -6.99
N PRO A 257 -33.56 2.59 -7.31
CA PRO A 257 -33.82 3.76 -6.46
C PRO A 257 -34.22 3.40 -5.01
N GLU A 258 -35.04 2.36 -4.82
CA GLU A 258 -35.43 1.90 -3.48
C GLU A 258 -34.27 1.36 -2.67
N LEU A 259 -33.31 0.68 -3.32
CA LEU A 259 -32.08 0.21 -2.66
C LEU A 259 -31.13 1.37 -2.37
N VAL A 260 -31.06 2.36 -3.26
CA VAL A 260 -30.29 3.59 -2.99
C VAL A 260 -30.79 4.24 -1.71
N ASN A 261 -32.11 4.44 -1.57
CA ASN A 261 -32.70 5.02 -0.38
C ASN A 261 -32.45 4.18 0.88
N LEU A 262 -32.55 2.86 0.78
CA LEU A 262 -32.25 1.94 1.88
C LEU A 262 -30.78 2.03 2.31
N VAL A 263 -29.88 1.93 1.35
CA VAL A 263 -28.43 1.86 1.57
C VAL A 263 -27.91 3.18 2.11
N GLU A 264 -28.34 4.32 1.56
CA GLU A 264 -27.97 5.65 2.05
C GLU A 264 -28.46 5.87 3.49
N ARG A 265 -29.70 5.50 3.80
CA ARG A 265 -30.24 5.60 5.15
C ARG A 265 -29.50 4.72 6.14
N LYS A 266 -29.19 3.47 5.78
CA LYS A 266 -28.62 2.47 6.69
C LYS A 266 -27.10 2.55 6.78
N PHE A 267 -26.41 2.85 5.69
CA PHE A 267 -24.96 2.75 5.55
C PHE A 267 -24.27 4.00 4.99
N GLY A 268 -25.01 5.04 4.56
CA GLY A 268 -24.45 6.23 3.93
C GLY A 268 -23.77 7.23 4.89
N GLY A 269 -23.89 7.05 6.19
CA GLY A 269 -23.35 7.99 7.18
C GLY A 269 -21.82 7.93 7.31
N LYS A 270 -21.22 9.04 7.78
CA LYS A 270 -19.84 9.00 8.32
C LYS A 270 -19.81 7.99 9.48
N PRO A 271 -18.64 7.36 9.75
CA PRO A 271 -18.54 6.42 10.86
C PRO A 271 -19.11 7.07 12.12
N SER A 272 -20.11 6.46 12.73
CA SER A 272 -20.73 6.93 13.96
C SER A 272 -19.75 6.93 15.16
N HIS A 273 -18.61 6.33 14.94
CA HIS A 273 -17.42 6.41 15.75
C HIS A 273 -16.26 6.82 14.83
N ALA A 274 -15.99 8.12 14.76
CA ALA A 274 -14.61 8.59 14.66
C ALA A 274 -13.91 8.07 15.94
N GLY A 275 -13.81 6.75 16.05
CA GLY A 275 -12.95 6.11 17.02
C GLY A 275 -11.59 6.72 16.80
N ALA A 276 -11.03 7.33 17.81
CA ALA A 276 -9.68 7.86 17.81
C ALA A 276 -8.83 6.93 16.94
N ILE A 277 -8.04 7.52 16.02
CA ILE A 277 -6.95 6.81 15.33
C ILE A 277 -6.41 5.83 16.35
N THR A 278 -6.43 4.51 16.07
CA THR A 278 -6.00 3.54 17.12
C THR A 278 -4.73 4.06 17.71
N ASP A 279 -4.54 3.87 19.03
CA ASP A 279 -3.26 4.13 19.68
C ASP A 279 -2.07 3.62 18.86
N GLU A 280 -2.26 2.57 18.09
CA GLU A 280 -1.22 1.98 17.23
C GLU A 280 -0.84 2.85 16.01
N LYS A 281 -1.78 3.49 15.31
CA LYS A 281 -1.45 4.40 14.18
C LYS A 281 -1.19 5.83 14.68
N ALA A 282 -1.82 6.25 15.77
CA ALA A 282 -1.47 7.49 16.47
C ALA A 282 -0.04 7.43 17.02
N ASN A 283 0.46 6.23 17.27
CA ASN A 283 1.81 5.94 17.74
C ASN A 283 2.84 5.76 16.62
N GLN A 284 2.46 5.88 15.35
CA GLN A 284 3.37 5.85 14.20
C GLN A 284 3.83 7.27 13.88
N ILE A 285 5.14 7.49 13.92
CA ILE A 285 5.73 8.82 13.75
C ILE A 285 6.88 8.74 12.74
N VAL A 286 6.82 9.56 11.71
CA VAL A 286 7.96 9.78 10.82
C VAL A 286 8.73 11.00 11.33
N VAL A 287 9.98 10.80 11.69
CA VAL A 287 10.90 11.82 12.19
C VAL A 287 11.88 12.16 11.08
N GLY A 288 11.72 13.33 10.47
CA GLY A 288 12.59 13.84 9.42
C GLY A 288 13.51 14.94 9.94
N ARG A 289 14.82 14.80 9.77
CA ARG A 289 15.74 15.92 9.91
C ARG A 289 15.79 16.68 8.59
N VAL A 290 15.64 17.99 8.64
CA VAL A 290 15.88 18.88 7.50
C VAL A 290 17.32 19.37 7.59
N SER A 291 18.19 18.83 6.74
CA SER A 291 19.61 19.21 6.70
C SER A 291 19.82 20.58 6.03
N VAL A 292 20.93 21.25 6.38
CA VAL A 292 21.34 22.52 5.76
C VAL A 292 21.64 22.32 4.27
N GLU A 293 22.09 21.14 3.88
CA GLU A 293 22.36 20.75 2.49
C GLU A 293 21.08 20.38 1.72
N GLY A 294 19.95 20.23 2.42
CA GLY A 294 18.66 19.95 1.82
C GLY A 294 18.13 21.13 1.02
N THR A 295 17.07 20.88 0.28
CA THR A 295 16.35 21.92 -0.46
C THR A 295 14.88 21.94 -0.04
N ARG A 296 14.21 23.10 -0.15
CA ARG A 296 12.76 23.19 0.05
C ARG A 296 12.02 22.20 -0.86
N ALA A 297 12.48 22.01 -2.11
CA ALA A 297 11.90 21.03 -3.03
C ALA A 297 12.07 19.58 -2.53
N GLY A 298 13.19 19.22 -1.93
CA GLY A 298 13.41 17.92 -1.31
C GLY A 298 12.44 17.66 -0.16
N VAL A 299 12.26 18.63 0.73
CA VAL A 299 11.29 18.54 1.84
C VAL A 299 9.85 18.44 1.32
N ALA A 300 9.51 19.20 0.27
CA ALA A 300 8.20 19.08 -0.37
C ALA A 300 7.99 17.68 -0.96
N ALA A 301 8.98 17.11 -1.65
CA ALA A 301 8.94 15.76 -2.19
C ALA A 301 8.74 14.71 -1.10
N PHE A 302 9.44 14.84 0.01
CA PHE A 302 9.29 14.00 1.19
C PHE A 302 7.85 14.02 1.72
N LEU A 303 7.29 15.19 1.98
CA LEU A 303 5.95 15.33 2.53
C LEU A 303 4.86 14.85 1.56
N VAL A 304 4.96 15.25 0.29
CA VAL A 304 4.04 14.83 -0.77
C VAL A 304 4.06 13.31 -0.92
N SER A 305 5.23 12.71 -1.11
CA SER A 305 5.36 11.27 -1.31
C SER A 305 4.87 10.48 -0.10
N LEU A 306 5.16 10.95 1.11
CA LEU A 306 4.73 10.29 2.35
C LEU A 306 3.20 10.27 2.48
N ARG A 307 2.52 11.36 2.14
CA ARG A 307 1.06 11.41 2.15
C ARG A 307 0.43 10.64 1.00
N GLN A 308 1.01 10.68 -0.20
CA GLN A 308 0.59 9.88 -1.34
C GLN A 308 0.78 8.37 -1.08
N ALA A 309 1.80 7.99 -0.33
CA ALA A 309 2.02 6.62 0.16
C ALA A 309 0.98 6.17 1.23
N GLY A 310 0.00 7.00 1.55
CA GLY A 310 -1.07 6.66 2.49
C GLY A 310 -0.69 6.76 3.97
N PHE A 311 0.43 7.38 4.32
CA PHE A 311 0.80 7.59 5.71
C PHE A 311 -0.06 8.68 6.37
N VAL A 312 -0.71 8.35 7.48
CA VAL A 312 -1.60 9.26 8.24
C VAL A 312 -1.11 9.56 9.65
N GLY A 313 -0.06 8.87 10.09
CA GLY A 313 0.56 9.11 11.39
C GLY A 313 1.17 10.51 11.50
N LYS A 314 1.78 10.75 12.64
CA LYS A 314 2.43 12.04 12.93
C LYS A 314 3.70 12.21 12.11
N ILE A 315 3.96 13.43 11.65
CA ILE A 315 5.22 13.83 11.03
C ILE A 315 5.87 14.85 11.95
N MET A 316 7.12 14.64 12.31
CA MET A 316 7.93 15.57 13.05
C MET A 316 9.15 15.95 12.21
N LEU A 317 9.31 17.22 11.93
CA LEU A 317 10.45 17.76 11.19
C LEU A 317 11.35 18.56 12.13
N GLY A 318 12.57 18.12 12.30
CA GLY A 318 13.61 18.88 12.98
C GLY A 318 14.28 19.84 12.01
N THR A 319 14.27 21.13 12.30
CA THR A 319 14.85 22.19 11.47
C THR A 319 15.98 22.90 12.21
N SER A 320 17.18 22.92 11.63
CA SER A 320 18.27 23.75 12.15
C SER A 320 17.94 25.23 11.98
N GLN A 321 18.43 26.07 12.90
CA GLN A 321 18.33 27.54 12.78
C GLN A 321 19.11 28.09 11.59
N ASP A 322 20.06 27.32 11.06
CA ASP A 322 20.93 27.74 9.94
C ASP A 322 20.31 27.40 8.57
N LEU A 323 19.04 26.98 8.51
CA LEU A 323 18.37 26.74 7.22
C LEU A 323 18.24 28.02 6.41
N THR A 324 18.62 27.94 5.13
CA THR A 324 18.54 29.05 4.18
C THR A 324 17.17 29.21 3.51
N PHE A 325 16.21 28.31 3.85
CA PHE A 325 14.85 28.28 3.29
C PHE A 325 13.81 27.96 4.37
N ASP A 326 12.62 28.50 4.20
CA ASP A 326 11.48 28.23 5.10
C ASP A 326 10.65 27.02 4.62
N VAL A 327 10.20 26.23 5.56
CA VAL A 327 9.33 25.06 5.35
C VAL A 327 8.05 25.12 6.18
N SER A 328 7.74 26.25 6.80
CA SER A 328 6.60 26.40 7.71
C SER A 328 5.26 26.20 7.02
N ASP A 329 5.11 26.71 5.80
CA ASP A 329 3.92 26.53 4.98
C ASP A 329 3.73 25.08 4.52
N LEU A 330 4.82 24.38 4.19
CA LEU A 330 4.79 22.96 3.87
C LEU A 330 4.39 22.13 5.09
N ALA A 331 4.97 22.43 6.26
CA ALA A 331 4.61 21.74 7.49
C ALA A 331 3.12 21.90 7.82
N LEU A 332 2.60 23.12 7.71
CA LEU A 332 1.19 23.40 7.92
C LEU A 332 0.30 22.61 6.94
N ARG A 333 0.61 22.68 5.64
CA ARG A 333 -0.15 22.03 4.56
C ARG A 333 -0.23 20.51 4.75
N PHE A 334 0.86 19.88 5.17
CA PHE A 334 0.96 18.42 5.32
C PHE A 334 0.75 17.94 6.77
N ASN A 335 0.29 18.82 7.67
CA ASN A 335 0.09 18.52 9.09
C ASN A 335 1.33 17.88 9.73
N ALA A 336 2.48 18.51 9.53
CA ALA A 336 3.75 18.15 10.15
C ALA A 336 4.09 19.14 11.28
N THR A 337 4.64 18.62 12.37
CA THR A 337 5.12 19.43 13.49
C THR A 337 6.56 19.85 13.22
N LEU A 338 6.82 21.15 13.21
CA LEU A 338 8.18 21.68 13.18
C LEU A 338 8.77 21.74 14.58
N THR A 339 10.03 21.34 14.69
CA THR A 339 10.80 21.41 15.92
C THR A 339 12.12 22.09 15.64
N ALA A 340 12.33 23.25 16.23
CA ALA A 340 13.62 23.94 16.14
C ALA A 340 14.71 23.12 16.85
N LEU A 341 15.81 22.92 16.15
CA LEU A 341 17.01 22.27 16.64
C LEU A 341 18.09 23.32 16.90
N PRO A 342 19.03 23.07 17.83
CA PRO A 342 20.17 23.97 18.04
C PRO A 342 20.95 24.15 16.74
N PRO A 343 21.67 25.28 16.54
CA PRO A 343 22.57 25.44 15.41
C PRO A 343 23.65 24.35 15.47
N THR A 344 23.70 23.52 14.45
CA THR A 344 24.66 22.41 14.35
C THR A 344 25.70 22.72 13.29
N ARG A 345 26.97 22.69 13.66
CA ARG A 345 28.06 22.65 12.69
C ARG A 345 27.88 21.40 11.82
N ALA A 346 28.02 21.58 10.49
CA ALA A 346 27.80 20.60 9.44
C ALA A 346 28.08 19.13 9.80
N ASP A 347 27.29 18.20 9.25
CA ASP A 347 27.38 16.73 9.23
C ASP A 347 27.37 15.95 10.56
N ALA A 348 28.12 16.34 11.60
CA ALA A 348 28.16 15.64 12.90
C ALA A 348 26.86 15.76 13.72
N GLY A 349 25.89 16.56 13.30
CA GLY A 349 24.67 16.86 14.04
C GLY A 349 23.52 15.89 13.83
N PHE A 350 23.54 15.02 12.78
CA PHE A 350 22.37 14.20 12.42
C PHE A 350 21.87 13.34 13.59
N HIS A 351 22.74 12.57 14.22
CA HIS A 351 22.35 11.67 15.31
C HIS A 351 21.99 12.45 16.60
N ARG A 352 22.66 13.57 16.87
CA ARG A 352 22.33 14.44 18.01
C ARG A 352 20.95 15.06 17.84
N ASP A 353 20.67 15.59 16.66
CA ASP A 353 19.38 16.18 16.31
C ASP A 353 18.25 15.14 16.42
N LEU A 354 18.47 13.92 15.95
CA LEU A 354 17.52 12.82 16.11
C LEU A 354 17.29 12.44 17.57
N ALA A 355 18.33 12.38 18.40
CA ALA A 355 18.18 12.10 19.83
C ALA A 355 17.29 13.14 20.49
N ASP A 356 17.48 14.43 20.18
CA ASP A 356 16.67 15.52 20.72
C ASP A 356 15.19 15.44 20.29
N LEU A 357 14.93 15.00 19.07
CA LEU A 357 13.57 14.77 18.58
C LEU A 357 12.95 13.55 19.26
N LEU A 358 13.68 12.44 19.36
CA LEU A 358 13.19 11.19 19.93
C LEU A 358 12.88 11.29 21.42
N ARG A 359 13.66 12.07 22.20
CA ARG A 359 13.40 12.31 23.63
C ARG A 359 12.04 12.95 23.89
N ARG A 360 11.46 13.61 22.90
CA ARG A 360 10.14 14.26 22.99
C ARG A 360 8.98 13.32 22.66
N LEU A 361 9.27 12.07 22.26
CA LEU A 361 8.28 11.10 21.83
C LEU A 361 7.97 10.08 22.94
N PRO A 362 6.75 9.50 22.93
CA PRO A 362 6.45 8.35 23.76
C PRO A 362 7.42 7.19 23.47
N LYS A 363 7.94 6.55 24.51
CA LYS A 363 8.90 5.43 24.40
C LYS A 363 8.39 4.27 23.55
N THR A 364 7.09 4.05 23.54
CA THR A 364 6.39 3.00 22.78
C THR A 364 6.00 3.44 21.36
N ALA A 365 6.31 4.67 20.95
CA ALA A 365 6.02 5.13 19.62
C ALA A 365 6.82 4.32 18.59
N LYS A 366 6.17 3.93 17.50
CA LYS A 366 6.82 3.35 16.32
C LYS A 366 7.37 4.48 15.47
N VAL A 367 8.67 4.51 15.24
CA VAL A 367 9.33 5.61 14.55
C VAL A 367 10.08 5.15 13.31
N VAL A 368 10.12 6.04 12.30
CA VAL A 368 11.06 5.99 11.18
C VAL A 368 11.82 7.31 11.19
N CYS A 369 13.14 7.24 11.33
CA CYS A 369 14.05 8.37 11.43
C CYS A 369 14.94 8.44 10.18
N LEU A 370 15.00 9.61 9.52
CA LEU A 370 15.69 9.75 8.24
C LEU A 370 15.94 11.25 7.90
N ASP A 371 16.65 11.48 6.78
CA ASP A 371 16.82 12.83 6.22
C ASP A 371 15.63 13.19 5.32
N ALA A 372 14.95 14.29 5.64
CA ALA A 372 13.77 14.73 4.91
C ALA A 372 14.09 15.42 3.57
N GLY A 373 15.35 15.88 3.37
CA GLY A 373 15.76 16.57 2.14
C GLY A 373 16.09 15.62 0.98
N SER A 374 16.34 14.35 1.28
CA SER A 374 16.83 13.37 0.31
C SER A 374 16.02 12.06 0.26
N THR A 375 14.86 12.01 0.92
CA THR A 375 14.04 10.78 1.02
C THR A 375 12.69 10.97 0.35
N ILE A 376 12.21 9.94 -0.35
CA ILE A 376 10.82 9.83 -0.82
C ILE A 376 10.22 8.48 -0.43
N PHE A 377 8.90 8.41 -0.40
CA PHE A 377 8.15 7.21 -0.06
C PHE A 377 7.37 6.71 -1.27
N LEU A 378 7.47 5.42 -1.53
CA LEU A 378 6.67 4.72 -2.55
C LEU A 378 5.47 4.03 -1.92
N ASN A 379 5.60 3.62 -0.66
CA ASN A 379 4.56 3.01 0.16
C ASN A 379 4.67 3.51 1.61
N SER A 380 3.66 3.23 2.44
CA SER A 380 3.71 3.56 3.86
C SER A 380 4.93 2.90 4.53
N PRO A 381 5.75 3.68 5.26
CA PRO A 381 6.95 3.15 5.90
C PRO A 381 6.67 2.15 7.04
N PHE A 382 5.43 2.04 7.51
CA PHE A 382 5.03 1.10 8.56
C PHE A 382 4.26 -0.11 8.02
N ARG A 383 4.45 -0.44 6.75
CA ARG A 383 3.85 -1.60 6.09
C ARG A 383 4.47 -2.92 6.55
N THR A 384 5.74 -2.93 6.89
CA THR A 384 6.45 -4.14 7.32
C THR A 384 6.33 -4.41 8.82
N ARG A 385 6.57 -5.66 9.23
CA ARG A 385 6.68 -5.99 10.65
C ARG A 385 7.84 -5.22 11.26
N LEU A 386 7.58 -4.55 12.37
CA LEU A 386 8.58 -3.76 13.07
C LEU A 386 9.39 -4.67 14.01
N SER A 387 10.70 -4.73 13.82
CA SER A 387 11.64 -5.20 14.83
C SER A 387 11.92 -4.07 15.82
N PRO A 388 12.42 -4.35 17.03
CA PRO A 388 12.72 -3.31 18.03
C PRO A 388 13.62 -2.19 17.48
N LEU A 389 14.64 -2.58 16.69
CA LEU A 389 15.50 -1.66 15.95
C LEU A 389 15.82 -2.25 14.58
N MET A 390 15.64 -1.46 13.53
CA MET A 390 15.97 -1.81 12.16
C MET A 390 16.80 -0.71 11.52
N CYS A 391 17.78 -1.08 10.73
CA CYS A 391 18.50 -0.20 9.83
C CYS A 391 18.65 -0.87 8.45
N VAL A 392 19.17 -0.16 7.45
CA VAL A 392 19.34 -0.66 6.09
C VAL A 392 20.81 -0.80 5.74
N ALA A 393 21.15 -1.80 4.92
CA ALA A 393 22.49 -1.94 4.36
C ALA A 393 22.77 -0.83 3.33
N TYR A 394 24.02 -0.36 3.29
CA TYR A 394 24.48 0.65 2.34
C TYR A 394 24.37 0.16 0.88
N GLY A 395 24.65 -1.13 0.65
CA GLY A 395 24.50 -1.77 -0.66
C GLY A 395 24.35 -3.29 -0.53
N GLN A 396 23.76 -3.93 -1.54
CA GLN A 396 23.42 -5.37 -1.49
C GLN A 396 24.60 -6.30 -1.22
N ARG A 397 25.78 -5.95 -1.73
CA ARG A 397 26.99 -6.78 -1.62
C ARG A 397 28.10 -6.17 -0.77
N GLN A 398 27.86 -4.98 -0.21
CA GLN A 398 28.88 -4.28 0.56
C GLN A 398 28.98 -4.85 1.96
N ARG A 399 30.20 -5.29 2.32
CA ARG A 399 30.53 -5.79 3.64
C ARG A 399 31.56 -4.86 4.29
N LEU A 400 31.51 -4.74 5.61
CA LEU A 400 32.41 -3.87 6.38
C LEU A 400 33.89 -4.14 6.04
N GLY A 401 34.29 -5.40 5.93
CA GLY A 401 35.66 -5.79 5.60
C GLY A 401 36.18 -5.33 4.24
N ASN A 402 35.31 -4.92 3.33
CA ASN A 402 35.70 -4.38 2.02
C ASN A 402 36.12 -2.90 2.07
N PHE A 403 36.02 -2.25 3.25
CA PHE A 403 36.29 -0.82 3.42
C PHE A 403 37.36 -0.58 4.47
N PRO A 404 38.66 -0.51 4.09
CA PRO A 404 39.79 -0.39 5.04
C PRO A 404 39.68 0.80 5.99
N LYS A 405 39.25 1.98 5.50
CA LYS A 405 39.07 3.18 6.35
C LYS A 405 37.98 3.01 7.39
N ILE A 406 36.90 2.28 7.06
CA ILE A 406 35.82 1.98 8.02
C ILE A 406 36.33 0.96 9.03
N MET A 407 37.07 -0.05 8.60
CA MET A 407 37.70 -1.03 9.51
C MET A 407 38.71 -0.38 10.42
N GLU A 408 39.49 0.59 9.93
CA GLU A 408 40.43 1.38 10.76
C GLU A 408 39.66 2.21 11.81
N ALA A 409 38.56 2.89 11.39
CA ALA A 409 37.73 3.62 12.33
C ALA A 409 37.06 2.67 13.34
N LEU A 410 36.59 1.51 12.90
CA LEU A 410 36.00 0.51 13.77
C LEU A 410 36.99 -0.05 14.79
N ALA A 411 38.25 -0.23 14.42
CA ALA A 411 39.33 -0.66 15.33
C ALA A 411 39.59 0.35 16.45
N LYS A 412 39.31 1.65 16.24
CA LYS A 412 39.37 2.68 17.29
C LYS A 412 38.19 2.60 18.25
N VAL A 413 37.03 2.20 17.74
CA VAL A 413 35.80 2.11 18.50
C VAL A 413 35.68 0.79 19.28
N THR A 414 36.27 -0.29 18.75
CA THR A 414 36.17 -1.63 19.36
C THR A 414 37.45 -2.44 19.14
N ALA A 415 37.85 -3.20 20.13
CA ALA A 415 39.01 -4.08 20.07
C ALA A 415 38.82 -5.34 19.20
N SER A 416 37.62 -5.54 18.63
CA SER A 416 37.29 -6.78 17.90
C SER A 416 37.02 -6.51 16.42
N HIS A 417 37.64 -7.34 15.55
CA HIS A 417 37.57 -7.26 14.09
C HIS A 417 36.57 -8.26 13.46
N ASP A 418 35.79 -8.98 14.23
CA ASP A 418 34.96 -10.08 13.77
C ASP A 418 33.64 -9.67 13.05
N VAL A 419 33.47 -8.40 12.76
CA VAL A 419 32.29 -7.87 12.02
C VAL A 419 32.56 -7.66 10.53
N GLY A 420 33.76 -7.95 10.02
CA GLY A 420 34.11 -7.72 8.61
C GLY A 420 33.18 -8.39 7.59
N GLY A 421 32.60 -9.54 7.92
CA GLY A 421 31.62 -10.25 7.11
C GLY A 421 30.20 -9.70 7.18
N LYS A 422 29.90 -8.76 8.08
CA LYS A 422 28.58 -8.15 8.24
C LYS A 422 28.29 -7.11 7.15
N PHE A 423 27.02 -6.83 6.92
CA PHE A 423 26.61 -5.77 6.01
C PHE A 423 27.13 -4.41 6.47
N LEU A 424 27.45 -3.55 5.49
CA LEU A 424 27.76 -2.15 5.75
C LEU A 424 26.45 -1.40 6.05
N PRO A 425 26.17 -0.91 7.29
CA PRO A 425 24.93 -0.23 7.58
C PRO A 425 24.93 1.20 7.03
N TYR A 426 23.76 1.67 6.57
CA TYR A 426 23.56 3.08 6.21
C TYR A 426 23.28 3.89 7.48
N PRO A 427 24.03 4.97 7.75
CA PRO A 427 24.03 5.60 9.06
C PRO A 427 22.85 6.56 9.31
N ARG A 428 22.04 6.86 8.29
CA ARG A 428 21.00 7.90 8.36
C ARG A 428 19.59 7.37 8.16
N PHE A 429 19.36 6.08 8.45
CA PHE A 429 18.03 5.47 8.47
C PHE A 429 17.91 4.53 9.67
N PHE A 430 16.91 4.80 10.51
CA PHE A 430 16.57 3.97 11.65
C PHE A 430 15.06 3.81 11.73
N MET A 431 14.60 2.61 12.05
CA MET A 431 13.20 2.30 12.24
C MET A 431 13.03 1.37 13.43
N GLY A 432 12.03 1.58 14.26
CA GLY A 432 11.81 0.74 15.44
C GLY A 432 10.90 1.41 16.47
N TYR A 433 11.02 0.99 17.71
CA TYR A 433 10.39 1.71 18.80
C TYR A 433 11.27 2.88 19.23
N ALA A 434 10.65 4.00 19.60
CA ALA A 434 11.38 5.24 19.92
C ALA A 434 12.42 5.04 21.03
N ALA A 435 12.15 4.19 22.02
CA ALA A 435 13.11 3.87 23.08
C ALA A 435 14.37 3.16 22.54
N ASP A 436 14.18 2.15 21.68
CA ASP A 436 15.29 1.35 21.15
C ASP A 436 16.12 2.15 20.13
N VAL A 437 15.44 2.93 19.28
CA VAL A 437 16.10 3.84 18.35
C VAL A 437 16.87 4.92 19.09
N LEU A 438 16.29 5.51 20.14
CA LEU A 438 16.98 6.51 20.97
C LEU A 438 18.23 5.92 21.63
N GLN A 439 18.13 4.72 22.22
CA GLN A 439 19.28 4.04 22.82
C GLN A 439 20.41 3.82 21.79
N ALA A 440 20.07 3.41 20.57
CA ALA A 440 21.05 3.26 19.50
C ALA A 440 21.71 4.61 19.13
N ILE A 441 20.91 5.64 18.96
CA ILE A 441 21.38 6.98 18.60
C ILE A 441 22.27 7.58 19.71
N GLU A 442 21.92 7.39 20.97
CA GLU A 442 22.73 7.86 22.10
C GLU A 442 24.06 7.09 22.19
N GLY A 443 24.07 5.78 21.93
CA GLY A 443 25.30 5.01 21.81
C GLY A 443 26.21 5.49 20.67
N ILE A 444 25.62 5.81 19.53
CA ILE A 444 26.35 6.39 18.39
C ILE A 444 26.94 7.75 18.76
N ASN A 445 26.14 8.64 19.35
CA ASN A 445 26.60 9.96 19.76
C ASN A 445 27.76 9.87 20.76
N HIS A 446 27.68 8.98 21.74
CA HIS A 446 28.75 8.76 22.72
C HIS A 446 30.10 8.43 22.03
N ILE A 447 30.06 7.57 21.02
CA ILE A 447 31.25 7.20 20.24
C ILE A 447 31.77 8.39 19.43
N LEU A 448 30.87 9.11 18.75
CA LEU A 448 31.26 10.25 17.93
C LEU A 448 31.82 11.42 18.75
N GLU A 449 31.35 11.62 19.97
CA GLU A 449 31.84 12.63 20.90
C GLU A 449 33.21 12.30 21.50
N ALA A 450 33.53 11.01 21.65
CA ALA A 450 34.82 10.56 22.13
C ALA A 450 35.96 10.77 21.11
N GLU A 451 35.63 10.94 19.82
CA GLU A 451 36.60 11.08 18.72
C GLU A 451 36.35 12.36 17.90
N PRO A 452 36.46 13.56 18.47
CA PRO A 452 36.03 14.81 17.84
C PRO A 452 36.81 15.15 16.54
N GLY A 453 38.03 14.69 16.38
CA GLY A 453 38.83 14.89 15.16
C GLY A 453 38.33 14.08 13.95
N TRP A 454 37.49 13.09 14.19
CA TRP A 454 36.93 12.20 13.16
C TRP A 454 35.41 12.39 12.99
N ALA A 455 34.79 13.17 13.85
CA ALA A 455 33.33 13.33 13.88
C ALA A 455 32.71 13.83 12.54
N ALA A 456 33.53 14.47 11.69
CA ALA A 456 33.11 14.89 10.34
C ALA A 456 33.33 13.81 9.26
N HIS A 457 33.88 12.63 9.62
CA HIS A 457 34.18 11.57 8.67
C HIS A 457 33.05 10.51 8.64
N MET A 458 32.43 10.31 7.50
CA MET A 458 31.45 9.24 7.27
C MET A 458 31.95 7.85 7.69
N ALA A 459 33.26 7.60 7.60
CA ALA A 459 33.86 6.33 8.03
C ALA A 459 33.69 6.09 9.53
N LEU A 460 33.82 7.12 10.38
CA LEU A 460 33.59 6.99 11.82
C LEU A 460 32.09 6.88 12.13
N GLU A 461 31.25 7.62 11.42
CA GLU A 461 29.80 7.53 11.56
C GLU A 461 29.33 6.08 11.29
N ILE A 462 29.77 5.49 10.17
CA ILE A 462 29.45 4.09 9.83
C ILE A 462 30.07 3.10 10.85
N ALA A 463 31.27 3.34 11.33
CA ALA A 463 31.92 2.50 12.33
C ALA A 463 31.17 2.55 13.67
N ALA A 464 30.75 3.72 14.12
CA ALA A 464 29.94 3.89 15.32
C ALA A 464 28.60 3.16 15.21
N VAL A 465 27.88 3.35 14.10
CA VAL A 465 26.63 2.63 13.81
C VAL A 465 26.86 1.12 13.79
N SER A 466 27.91 0.66 13.12
CA SER A 466 28.24 -0.77 13.06
C SER A 466 28.53 -1.36 14.43
N HIS A 467 29.29 -0.63 15.28
CA HIS A 467 29.58 -1.06 16.64
C HIS A 467 28.29 -1.19 17.46
N VAL A 468 27.45 -0.16 17.46
CA VAL A 468 26.20 -0.17 18.24
C VAL A 468 25.27 -1.29 17.76
N ILE A 469 25.07 -1.46 16.46
CA ILE A 469 24.15 -2.45 15.91
C ILE A 469 24.66 -3.88 16.10
N TYR A 470 25.91 -4.14 15.76
CA TYR A 470 26.42 -5.53 15.74
C TYR A 470 27.04 -5.99 17.05
N ARG A 471 27.33 -5.07 17.97
CA ARG A 471 28.01 -5.40 19.23
C ARG A 471 27.17 -5.05 20.46
N THR A 472 26.61 -3.85 20.50
CA THR A 472 25.90 -3.37 21.69
C THR A 472 24.46 -3.87 21.72
N LEU A 473 23.75 -3.85 20.58
CA LEU A 473 22.31 -4.14 20.49
C LEU A 473 21.99 -5.47 19.77
N ASN A 474 22.98 -6.28 19.40
CA ASN A 474 22.73 -7.63 18.93
C ASN A 474 22.26 -8.53 20.12
N PRO A 475 21.13 -9.28 20.00
CA PRO A 475 20.36 -9.63 18.80
C PRO A 475 19.13 -8.72 18.50
N VAL A 476 18.99 -7.59 19.17
CA VAL A 476 17.79 -6.73 19.07
C VAL A 476 17.71 -5.97 17.75
N ALA A 477 18.89 -5.65 17.16
CA ALA A 477 18.97 -4.89 15.92
C ALA A 477 18.95 -5.78 14.68
N GLU A 478 18.17 -5.40 13.68
CA GLU A 478 18.08 -6.04 12.37
C GLU A 478 18.62 -5.12 11.28
N VAL A 479 19.48 -5.64 10.40
CA VAL A 479 20.00 -4.92 9.24
C VAL A 479 19.33 -5.47 7.99
N LEU A 480 18.43 -4.68 7.40
CA LEU A 480 17.71 -5.03 6.18
C LEU A 480 18.65 -4.96 4.97
N PRO A 481 18.59 -5.93 4.06
CA PRO A 481 19.28 -5.82 2.77
C PRO A 481 18.78 -4.59 2.00
N ASN A 482 19.68 -3.92 1.27
CA ASN A 482 19.29 -2.86 0.34
C ASN A 482 18.37 -3.43 -0.75
N PHE A 483 17.39 -2.64 -1.19
CA PHE A 483 16.31 -3.03 -2.11
C PHE A 483 15.31 -4.08 -1.60
N SER A 484 15.31 -4.40 -0.32
CA SER A 484 14.22 -5.19 0.27
C SER A 484 13.01 -4.29 0.56
N PHE A 485 13.03 -3.60 1.66
CA PHE A 485 12.01 -2.63 2.06
C PHE A 485 12.43 -1.18 1.79
N VAL A 486 13.73 -0.90 1.87
CA VAL A 486 14.35 0.41 1.67
C VAL A 486 15.33 0.32 0.50
N ALA A 487 15.21 1.21 -0.47
CA ALA A 487 16.19 1.43 -1.52
C ALA A 487 17.11 2.58 -1.14
N ASN A 488 18.37 2.30 -0.91
CA ASN A 488 19.40 3.31 -0.73
C ASN A 488 20.17 3.48 -2.04
N LEU A 489 20.08 4.66 -2.64
CA LEU A 489 20.69 4.98 -3.93
C LEU A 489 22.12 5.55 -3.82
N CYS A 490 22.64 5.68 -2.61
CA CYS A 490 23.99 6.20 -2.41
C CYS A 490 25.03 5.33 -3.10
N GLY A 491 25.81 5.92 -3.99
CA GLY A 491 26.86 5.22 -4.74
C GLY A 491 26.39 4.25 -5.82
N LEU A 492 25.11 4.30 -6.21
CA LEU A 492 24.56 3.51 -7.31
C LEU A 492 24.48 4.31 -8.61
N ASP A 493 24.58 3.61 -9.74
CA ASP A 493 24.34 4.16 -11.07
C ASP A 493 22.84 4.46 -11.27
N ASP A 494 22.53 5.52 -12.01
CA ASP A 494 21.17 5.94 -12.36
C ASP A 494 20.40 4.86 -13.18
N ASN A 495 21.10 3.90 -13.74
CA ASN A 495 20.52 2.75 -14.46
C ASN A 495 19.73 1.79 -13.56
N VAL A 496 19.93 1.84 -12.24
CA VAL A 496 19.15 1.07 -11.25
C VAL A 496 17.74 1.62 -11.09
N VAL A 497 17.51 2.87 -11.49
CA VAL A 497 16.22 3.54 -11.44
C VAL A 497 15.57 3.48 -12.82
N SER A 498 14.47 2.75 -12.94
CA SER A 498 13.65 2.76 -14.16
C SER A 498 12.44 3.67 -13.97
N LEU A 499 12.30 4.65 -14.85
CA LEU A 499 11.12 5.50 -14.96
C LEU A 499 10.38 5.08 -16.23
N ASP A 500 9.22 4.46 -16.09
CA ASP A 500 8.23 4.44 -17.16
C ASP A 500 7.42 5.75 -17.08
N THR A 501 6.82 6.17 -18.19
CA THR A 501 6.25 7.51 -18.47
C THR A 501 5.35 8.13 -17.37
N SER A 502 5.09 7.43 -16.28
CA SER A 502 4.33 7.92 -15.13
C SER A 502 4.59 7.21 -13.80
N ALA A 503 5.50 6.24 -13.71
CA ALA A 503 5.76 5.49 -12.48
C ALA A 503 7.26 5.21 -12.30
N LEU A 504 7.72 5.31 -11.05
CA LEU A 504 9.05 4.94 -10.63
C LEU A 504 9.09 3.42 -10.39
N PHE A 505 9.91 2.71 -11.16
CA PHE A 505 10.20 1.30 -10.91
C PHE A 505 11.55 1.19 -10.18
N LEU A 506 11.47 1.15 -8.89
CA LEU A 506 12.42 0.46 -8.03
C LEU A 506 11.84 -0.92 -7.75
N ASP A 507 12.64 -1.84 -7.22
CA ASP A 507 12.15 -3.15 -6.82
C ASP A 507 10.79 -3.01 -6.11
N ARG A 508 9.78 -3.79 -6.52
CA ARG A 508 8.36 -3.67 -6.14
C ARG A 508 8.12 -3.69 -4.63
N HIS A 509 9.10 -4.14 -3.87
CA HIS A 509 9.05 -4.26 -2.41
C HIS A 509 9.51 -3.02 -1.66
N CYS A 510 10.16 -2.06 -2.34
CA CYS A 510 10.67 -0.87 -1.68
C CYS A 510 9.54 0.08 -1.28
N SER A 511 9.52 0.45 -0.01
CA SER A 511 8.60 1.46 0.53
C SER A 511 9.25 2.82 0.69
N VAL A 512 10.55 2.86 0.90
CA VAL A 512 11.32 4.09 1.17
C VAL A 512 12.51 4.16 0.23
N VAL A 513 12.76 5.32 -0.36
CA VAL A 513 13.93 5.58 -1.21
C VAL A 513 14.77 6.66 -0.55
N LEU A 514 15.99 6.30 -0.17
CA LEU A 514 16.98 7.19 0.42
C LEU A 514 17.91 7.75 -0.66
N GLU A 515 18.48 8.95 -0.42
CA GLU A 515 19.39 9.63 -1.34
C GLU A 515 18.77 9.86 -2.73
N SER A 516 17.47 10.16 -2.76
CA SER A 516 16.69 10.36 -3.99
C SER A 516 17.23 11.50 -4.87
N ASN A 517 17.92 12.48 -4.29
CA ASN A 517 18.57 13.59 -4.98
C ASN A 517 19.79 13.19 -5.83
N ARG A 518 20.30 11.96 -5.66
CA ARG A 518 21.45 11.45 -6.42
C ARG A 518 21.06 10.85 -7.78
N SER A 519 19.77 10.71 -8.07
CA SER A 519 19.29 10.23 -9.35
C SER A 519 18.69 11.35 -10.20
N ILE A 520 19.22 11.54 -11.41
CA ILE A 520 18.70 12.54 -12.38
C ILE A 520 17.28 12.17 -12.80
N LYS A 521 17.04 10.88 -13.06
CA LYS A 521 15.71 10.36 -13.44
C LYS A 521 14.70 10.59 -12.33
N LEU A 522 15.09 10.31 -11.09
CA LEU A 522 14.26 10.53 -9.92
C LEU A 522 13.99 12.01 -9.67
N GLY A 523 14.97 12.88 -9.93
CA GLY A 523 14.81 14.33 -9.87
C GLY A 523 13.73 14.86 -10.80
N ALA A 524 13.62 14.31 -12.02
CA ALA A 524 12.56 14.65 -12.97
C ALA A 524 11.18 14.17 -12.48
N PHE A 525 11.10 12.96 -11.94
CA PHE A 525 9.90 12.41 -11.32
C PHE A 525 9.42 13.27 -10.14
N ILE A 526 10.33 13.63 -9.23
CA ILE A 526 10.06 14.50 -8.07
C ILE A 526 9.51 15.85 -8.51
N LYS A 527 10.11 16.50 -9.52
CA LYS A 527 9.62 17.76 -10.07
C LYS A 527 8.20 17.65 -10.61
N GLY A 528 7.88 16.56 -11.31
CA GLY A 528 6.53 16.30 -11.81
C GLY A 528 5.50 16.06 -10.69
N MET A 529 5.91 15.40 -9.62
CA MET A 529 5.09 15.14 -8.45
C MET A 529 4.78 16.43 -7.67
N ILE A 530 5.81 17.25 -7.40
CA ILE A 530 5.67 18.52 -6.68
C ILE A 530 4.84 19.52 -7.51
N GLY A 531 5.08 19.60 -8.81
CA GLY A 531 4.38 20.55 -9.69
C GLY A 531 2.87 20.31 -9.75
N LYS A 532 2.42 19.07 -9.65
CA LYS A 532 0.99 18.72 -9.59
C LYS A 532 0.36 19.10 -8.25
N GLU A 533 1.07 18.93 -7.16
CA GLU A 533 0.55 19.17 -5.80
C GLU A 533 0.66 20.63 -5.36
N MET A 534 1.63 21.38 -5.88
CA MET A 534 1.83 22.79 -5.55
C MET A 534 1.03 23.73 -6.44
N ALA A 535 0.42 23.23 -7.52
CA ALA A 535 -0.44 24.00 -8.42
C ALA A 535 -1.93 24.03 -7.97
N VAL A 536 -2.27 23.35 -6.89
CA VAL A 536 -3.57 23.37 -6.19
C VAL A 536 -3.38 24.12 -4.87
#